data_e31783417635c973bf1f0bb120bd13b3
#
_entry.id   e31783417635c973bf1f0bb120bd13b3
#
_cell.length_a   1.000
_cell.length_b   1.000
_cell.length_c   1.000
_cell.angle_alpha   90.00
_cell.angle_beta   90.00
_cell.angle_gamma   90.00
#
_symmetry.space_group_name_H-M   'P 1'
#
loop_
_entity.id
_entity.type
_entity.pdbx_description
1 polymer ?
#
loop_
_entity_poly.entity_id
_entity_poly.type
_entity_poly.pdbx_seq_one_letter_code
_entity_poly.pdbx_strand_id
1 'polypeptide(L)' 'MKHYRAFQIDPDGHIFGCINLVCDGDDEAKRQAAGLVLLHRIELLRLDRWIGLFDAASGIADYRAMRPRQYLNG' A
#
# COMPACT_ATOMS: atom_id res chain seq x y z
N MET A 1 16.58 -9.52 -2.17
CA MET A 1 15.59 -8.58 -1.63
C MET A 1 14.66 -8.13 -2.74
N LYS A 2 13.40 -7.92 -2.38
CA LYS A 2 12.39 -7.52 -3.35
C LYS A 2 11.98 -6.07 -3.08
N HIS A 3 11.64 -5.37 -4.14
CA HIS A 3 11.27 -3.96 -4.05
C HIS A 3 9.76 -3.82 -4.13
N TYR A 4 9.23 -3.00 -3.24
CA TYR A 4 7.79 -2.74 -3.17
C TYR A 4 7.56 -1.23 -3.16
N ARG A 5 6.37 -0.82 -3.56
CA ARG A 5 5.96 0.58 -3.51
C ARG A 5 4.76 0.71 -2.61
N ALA A 6 4.88 1.60 -1.62
CA ALA A 6 3.80 1.90 -0.71
C ALA A 6 3.28 3.28 -1.07
N PHE A 7 2.13 3.32 -1.74
CA PHE A 7 1.53 4.58 -2.15
C PHE A 7 0.72 5.17 -1.01
N GLN A 8 0.94 6.43 -0.73
CA GLN A 8 0.22 7.16 0.30
C GLN A 8 -1.00 7.82 -0.32
N ILE A 9 -2.16 7.58 0.25
CA ILE A 9 -3.43 8.00 -0.34
C ILE A 9 -4.15 8.91 0.64
N ASP A 10 -4.56 10.08 0.18
CA ASP A 10 -5.25 11.03 1.02
C ASP A 10 -6.74 10.67 1.16
N PRO A 11 -7.49 11.39 2.04
CA PRO A 11 -8.91 11.07 2.23
C PRO A 11 -9.75 11.19 0.97
N ASP A 12 -9.32 11.97 0.01
CA ASP A 12 -10.04 12.12 -1.25
C ASP A 12 -9.72 11.00 -2.23
N GLY A 13 -8.81 10.13 -1.87
CA GLY A 13 -8.44 9.02 -2.72
C GLY A 13 -7.31 9.31 -3.69
N HIS A 14 -6.60 10.41 -3.51
CA HIS A 14 -5.49 10.77 -4.38
C HIS A 14 -4.18 10.29 -3.80
N ILE A 15 -3.30 9.83 -4.68
CA ILE A 15 -1.95 9.46 -4.28
C ILE A 15 -1.11 10.71 -4.15
N PHE A 16 -0.52 10.92 -2.98
CA PHE A 16 0.32 12.10 -2.77
C PHE A 16 1.76 11.75 -2.47
N GLY A 17 2.08 10.47 -2.34
CA GLY A 17 3.46 10.08 -2.08
C GLY A 17 3.66 8.60 -2.34
N CYS A 18 4.93 8.21 -2.38
CA CYS A 18 5.31 6.82 -2.59
C CYS A 18 6.56 6.54 -1.80
N ILE A 19 6.54 5.48 -1.02
CA ILE A 19 7.68 5.04 -0.21
C ILE A 19 8.14 3.70 -0.78
N ASN A 20 9.42 3.61 -1.11
CA ASN A 20 10.00 2.37 -1.59
C ASN A 20 10.40 1.51 -0.41
N LEU A 21 9.98 0.25 -0.45
CA LEU A 21 10.34 -0.71 0.58
C LEU A 21 11.19 -1.81 -0.05
N VAL A 22 12.18 -2.26 0.69
CA VAL A 22 13.01 -3.39 0.27
C VAL A 22 12.84 -4.46 1.32
N CYS A 23 12.24 -5.58 0.93
CA CYS A 23 11.82 -6.62 1.87
C CYS A 23 12.14 -7.99 1.31
N ASP A 24 12.17 -8.99 2.19
CA ASP A 24 12.41 -10.37 1.78
C ASP A 24 11.23 -10.94 0.99
N GLY A 25 10.04 -10.52 1.30
CA GLY A 25 8.85 -11.01 0.63
C GLY A 25 7.61 -10.24 1.04
N ASP A 26 6.47 -10.74 0.57
CA ASP A 26 5.20 -10.05 0.74
C ASP A 26 4.83 -9.86 2.22
N ASP A 27 5.09 -10.86 3.06
CA ASP A 27 4.69 -10.77 4.46
C ASP A 27 5.43 -9.66 5.18
N GLU A 28 6.72 -9.55 4.93
CA GLU A 28 7.49 -8.48 5.53
C GLU A 28 7.06 -7.13 4.98
N ALA A 29 6.80 -7.06 3.69
CA ALA A 29 6.34 -5.82 3.07
C ALA A 29 5.00 -5.38 3.67
N LYS A 30 4.11 -6.32 3.92
CA LYS A 30 2.84 -5.99 4.55
C LYS A 30 3.02 -5.45 5.96
N ARG A 31 3.92 -6.04 6.74
CA ARG A 31 4.19 -5.54 8.08
C ARG A 31 4.74 -4.13 8.04
N GLN A 32 5.67 -3.88 7.13
CA GLN A 32 6.24 -2.55 7.02
C GLN A 32 5.21 -1.53 6.54
N ALA A 33 4.39 -1.92 5.57
CA ALA A 33 3.34 -1.03 5.08
C ALA A 33 2.34 -0.69 6.19
N ALA A 34 1.97 -1.67 7.00
CA ALA A 34 1.06 -1.42 8.11
C ALA A 34 1.65 -0.43 9.10
N GLY A 35 2.96 -0.45 9.29
CA GLY A 35 3.63 0.49 10.18
C GLY A 35 3.72 1.89 9.61
N LEU A 36 3.49 2.07 8.33
CA LEU A 36 3.51 3.39 7.71
C LEU A 36 2.15 4.09 7.77
N VAL A 37 1.12 3.37 8.18
CA VAL A 37 -0.23 3.94 8.23
C VAL A 37 -0.36 4.77 9.48
N LEU A 38 -0.27 6.08 9.34
CA LEU A 38 -0.44 7.01 10.44
C LEU A 38 -1.74 7.80 10.28
N LEU A 39 -1.78 8.63 9.25
CA LEU A 39 -2.95 9.46 8.98
C LEU A 39 -3.63 9.09 7.66
N HIS A 40 -2.94 8.32 6.83
CA HIS A 40 -3.38 8.08 5.47
C HIS A 40 -3.34 6.60 5.15
N ARG A 41 -4.12 6.22 4.16
CA ARG A 41 -4.09 4.85 3.67
C ARG A 41 -2.81 4.58 2.92
N ILE A 42 -2.42 3.31 2.92
CA ILE A 42 -1.26 2.84 2.17
C ILE A 42 -1.72 1.73 1.23
N GLU A 43 -1.42 1.88 -0.05
CA GLU A 43 -1.61 0.79 -0.99
C GLU A 43 -0.26 0.24 -1.39
N LEU A 44 -0.10 -1.07 -1.23
CA LEU A 44 1.19 -1.73 -1.40
C LEU A 44 1.18 -2.51 -2.71
N LEU A 45 2.18 -2.23 -3.53
CA LEU A 45 2.35 -2.92 -4.82
C LEU A 45 3.78 -3.41 -4.98
N ARG A 46 3.91 -4.47 -5.74
CA ARG A 46 5.20 -4.95 -6.21
C ARG A 46 5.11 -5.13 -7.72
N LEU A 47 5.89 -4.32 -8.45
CA LEU A 47 5.79 -4.27 -9.90
C LEU A 47 4.36 -3.90 -10.28
N ASP A 48 3.67 -4.77 -11.01
CA ASP A 48 2.29 -4.52 -11.40
C ASP A 48 1.29 -5.31 -10.55
N ARG A 49 1.76 -5.91 -9.45
CA ARG A 49 0.92 -6.76 -8.62
C ARG A 49 0.48 -6.02 -7.36
N TRP A 50 -0.81 -5.91 -7.19
CA TRP A 50 -1.38 -5.29 -6.00
C TRP A 50 -1.28 -6.26 -4.84
N ILE A 51 -0.76 -5.79 -3.71
CA ILE A 51 -0.54 -6.63 -2.53
C ILE A 51 -1.61 -6.40 -1.48
N GLY A 52 -1.91 -5.15 -1.18
CA GLY A 52 -2.91 -4.88 -0.17
C GLY A 52 -3.15 -3.41 0.07
N LEU A 53 -4.21 -3.13 0.82
CA LEU A 53 -4.58 -1.79 1.25
C LEU A 53 -4.57 -1.78 2.77
N PHE A 54 -3.92 -0.79 3.36
CA PHE A 54 -3.75 -0.66 4.80
C PHE A 54 -4.36 0.65 5.26
N ASP A 55 -5.07 0.61 6.37
CA ASP A 55 -5.86 1.72 6.84
C ASP A 55 -5.68 1.87 8.34
N ALA A 56 -5.58 3.11 8.82
CA ALA A 56 -5.31 3.36 10.22
C ALA A 56 -6.46 2.88 11.12
N ALA A 57 -7.68 2.94 10.61
CA ALA A 57 -8.85 2.60 11.43
C ALA A 57 -8.95 1.11 11.71
N SER A 58 -8.50 0.26 10.78
CA SER A 58 -8.66 -1.18 10.90
C SER A 58 -7.36 -1.95 10.80
N GLY A 59 -6.24 -1.25 10.75
CA GLY A 59 -4.96 -1.91 10.52
C GLY A 59 -4.90 -2.38 9.09
N ILE A 60 -4.84 -3.70 8.90
CA ILE A 60 -4.83 -4.26 7.56
C ILE A 60 -6.27 -4.38 7.08
N ALA A 61 -6.59 -3.65 6.01
CA ALA A 61 -7.92 -3.73 5.44
C ALA A 61 -8.14 -5.04 4.70
N ASP A 62 -9.39 -5.43 4.57
CA ASP A 62 -9.73 -6.61 3.77
C ASP A 62 -9.65 -6.23 2.30
N TYR A 63 -8.47 -6.37 1.77
CA TYR A 63 -8.21 -5.93 0.41
C TYR A 63 -8.79 -6.84 -0.66
N ARG A 64 -9.40 -7.95 -0.27
CA ARG A 64 -10.10 -8.76 -1.24
C ARG A 64 -11.45 -8.16 -1.60
N ALA A 65 -11.96 -7.31 -0.74
CA ALA A 65 -13.19 -6.61 -1.02
C ALA A 65 -12.95 -5.27 -1.69
N MET A 66 -11.71 -4.88 -1.86
CA MET A 66 -11.33 -3.59 -2.43
C MET A 66 -10.77 -3.79 -3.81
N ARG A 67 -11.00 -2.82 -4.68
CA ARG A 67 -10.43 -2.85 -6.01
C ARG A 67 -9.16 -2.02 -6.02
N PRO A 68 -8.11 -2.50 -6.71
CA PRO A 68 -6.90 -1.70 -6.86
C PRO A 68 -7.20 -0.43 -7.65
N ARG A 69 -6.47 0.62 -7.34
CA ARG A 69 -6.62 1.86 -8.08
C ARG A 69 -5.87 1.79 -9.39
N GLN A 70 -6.27 2.66 -10.28
CA GLN A 70 -5.67 2.75 -11.60
C GLN A 70 -4.51 3.74 -11.55
N TYR A 71 -3.44 3.38 -10.90
CA TYR A 71 -2.33 4.30 -10.75
C TYR A 71 -1.66 4.66 -12.07
N LEU A 72 -1.60 3.69 -12.95
CA LEU A 72 -0.84 3.87 -14.17
C LEU A 72 -1.56 4.70 -15.20
N ASN A 73 -2.78 4.97 -14.97
CA ASN A 73 -3.53 5.80 -15.90
C ASN A 73 -3.28 7.27 -15.67
N GLY A 74 -2.48 7.48 -14.73
CA GLY A 74 -2.10 8.85 -14.42
C GLY A 74 -3.26 9.62 -14.05
#